data_4c5ec65c0755ed51b53d2e134fbd1354
#
_entry.id   4c5ec65c0755ed51b53d2e134fbd1354
#
_cell.length_a   1.000
_cell.length_b   1.000
_cell.length_c   1.000
_cell.angle_alpha   90.00
_cell.angle_beta   90.00
_cell.angle_gamma   90.00
#
_symmetry.space_group_name_H-M   'P 1'
#
loop_
_entity.id
_entity.type
_entity.pdbx_description
1 polymer ?
#
loop_
_entity_poly.entity_id
_entity_poly.type
_entity_poly.pdbx_seq_one_letter_code
_entity_poly.pdbx_strand_id
1 'polypeptide(L)'
;MNNHLNIENFDMNDNYKDSVVKNLAIANKNKLTIHSFSFENLKDESETVFQLKNYCIKSSYCSVFNGSDCTIDMLYYVLSRGCRFLDLELYYVNDNVLVGFSNDYLTPSTTNSLLLNDVFSAINENAFNYMSPNKNDPLFIQLRLKHIPDNLTPELITLRLTTIYNQIAQSIQSKLTLRYSESSMDATTSIQKLQRHIVIIMDTSYNNRHFANLSPNLKNLVHLQSNADDIVKHNVTDVENMKEQKLKIYSDGITTDAEYIQEIVPTITSNMYEYHMKDNMDALSMLVNYSANISPMQFWMNGPQLEAYENIFNKGGKGIIPISYALSYAEQQFAIPQVMYP
;
A
#
# COMPACT_ATOMS: atom_id res chain seq x y z
N MET A 1 -14.32 -9.49 41.47
CA MET A 1 -14.61 -10.63 40.57
C MET A 1 -13.82 -10.39 39.31
N ASN A 2 -12.68 -11.08 39.18
CA ASN A 2 -11.78 -10.95 38.04
C ASN A 2 -12.27 -11.92 36.95
N ASN A 3 -12.86 -11.39 35.90
CA ASN A 3 -13.09 -12.14 34.69
C ASN A 3 -11.78 -12.17 33.89
N HIS A 4 -10.97 -13.19 34.11
CA HIS A 4 -9.95 -13.58 33.13
C HIS A 4 -10.68 -14.16 31.92
N LEU A 5 -10.74 -13.40 30.83
CA LEU A 5 -10.97 -13.95 29.52
C LEU A 5 -9.76 -14.82 29.17
N ASN A 6 -9.93 -16.13 29.32
CA ASN A 6 -9.04 -17.11 28.71
C ASN A 6 -9.20 -16.98 27.20
N ILE A 7 -8.29 -16.23 26.58
CA ILE A 7 -8.06 -16.35 25.15
C ILE A 7 -7.32 -17.68 24.98
N GLU A 8 -8.05 -18.71 24.57
CA GLU A 8 -7.43 -19.94 24.10
C GLU A 8 -6.49 -19.55 22.96
N ASN A 9 -5.20 -19.76 23.20
CA ASN A 9 -4.18 -19.64 22.17
C ASN A 9 -4.50 -20.67 21.08
N PHE A 10 -5.09 -20.22 19.99
CA PHE A 10 -5.26 -21.04 18.82
C PHE A 10 -3.87 -21.28 18.20
N ASP A 11 -3.44 -22.53 18.18
CA ASP A 11 -2.18 -23.05 17.61
C ASP A 11 -2.05 -22.88 16.07
N MET A 12 -2.85 -22.01 15.44
CA MET A 12 -2.65 -21.60 14.05
C MET A 12 -1.37 -20.79 13.83
N ASN A 13 -0.74 -20.35 14.92
CA ASN A 13 0.40 -19.42 14.90
C ASN A 13 1.69 -20.04 14.35
N ASP A 14 1.96 -21.31 14.60
CA ASP A 14 3.24 -21.93 14.21
C ASP A 14 3.28 -22.27 12.72
N ASN A 15 2.20 -22.76 12.16
CA ASN A 15 2.11 -23.02 10.72
C ASN A 15 2.19 -21.73 9.87
N TYR A 16 1.70 -20.62 10.39
CA TYR A 16 1.72 -19.35 9.69
C TYR A 16 3.09 -18.66 9.79
N LYS A 17 3.70 -18.61 10.97
CA LYS A 17 5.09 -18.15 11.16
C LYS A 17 6.06 -18.94 10.29
N ASP A 18 5.90 -20.26 10.24
CA ASP A 18 6.66 -21.14 9.37
C ASP A 18 6.42 -20.83 7.87
N SER A 19 5.21 -20.45 7.48
CA SER A 19 4.95 -20.07 6.08
C SER A 19 5.59 -18.74 5.69
N VAL A 20 5.55 -17.74 6.57
CA VAL A 20 6.22 -16.45 6.35
C VAL A 20 7.74 -16.64 6.32
N VAL A 21 8.32 -17.39 7.25
CA VAL A 21 9.76 -17.71 7.28
C VAL A 21 10.16 -18.53 6.05
N LYS A 22 9.36 -19.52 5.64
CA LYS A 22 9.59 -20.30 4.41
C LYS A 22 9.49 -19.43 3.17
N ASN A 23 8.52 -18.51 3.10
CA ASN A 23 8.36 -17.57 1.99
C ASN A 23 9.52 -16.56 1.94
N LEU A 24 10.00 -16.09 3.09
CA LEU A 24 11.24 -15.30 3.19
C LEU A 24 12.46 -16.08 2.68
N ALA A 25 12.57 -17.36 3.03
CA ALA A 25 13.66 -18.24 2.58
C ALA A 25 13.56 -18.54 1.07
N ILE A 26 12.35 -18.71 0.52
CA ILE A 26 12.10 -18.91 -0.91
C ILE A 26 12.35 -17.62 -1.69
N ALA A 27 11.90 -16.46 -1.19
CA ALA A 27 12.16 -15.16 -1.80
C ALA A 27 13.67 -14.86 -1.87
N ASN A 28 14.44 -15.27 -0.85
CA ASN A 28 15.90 -15.14 -0.84
C ASN A 28 16.61 -16.14 -1.78
N LYS A 29 16.02 -17.32 -2.02
CA LYS A 29 16.55 -18.32 -2.97
C LYS A 29 16.23 -17.97 -4.43
N ASN A 30 15.02 -17.50 -4.67
CA ASN A 30 14.60 -17.04 -6.00
C ASN A 30 15.01 -15.59 -6.19
N LYS A 31 16.31 -15.32 -6.26
CA LYS A 31 16.81 -14.13 -6.95
C LYS A 31 16.30 -14.23 -8.38
N LEU A 32 15.07 -13.75 -8.59
CA LEU A 32 14.49 -13.61 -9.92
C LEU A 32 15.48 -12.78 -10.73
N THR A 33 16.07 -13.40 -11.71
CA THR A 33 16.86 -12.73 -12.75
C THR A 33 15.86 -11.89 -13.52
N ILE A 34 15.60 -10.69 -13.03
CA ILE A 34 14.64 -9.77 -13.59
C ILE A 34 15.31 -9.19 -14.83
N HIS A 35 14.85 -9.59 -15.99
CA HIS A 35 15.12 -8.84 -17.22
C HIS A 35 14.46 -7.48 -17.04
N SER A 36 15.27 -6.48 -16.74
CA SER A 36 14.85 -5.10 -16.48
C SER A 36 14.13 -4.55 -17.72
N PHE A 37 12.86 -4.27 -17.58
CA PHE A 37 12.21 -3.25 -18.39
C PHE A 37 12.92 -1.93 -18.05
N SER A 38 13.80 -1.47 -18.91
CA SER A 38 14.58 -0.26 -18.66
C SER A 38 13.78 0.94 -19.14
N PHE A 39 13.45 1.87 -18.26
CA PHE A 39 12.97 3.20 -18.65
C PHE A 39 13.95 3.93 -19.58
N GLU A 40 15.22 3.50 -19.62
CA GLU A 40 16.25 4.04 -20.52
C GLU A 40 15.95 3.78 -22.01
N ASN A 41 15.17 2.75 -22.32
CA ASN A 41 14.81 2.41 -23.70
C ASN A 41 13.60 3.18 -24.23
N LEU A 42 12.94 4.01 -23.38
CA LEU A 42 11.77 4.81 -23.76
C LEU A 42 12.11 6.29 -24.03
N LYS A 43 13.34 6.58 -24.45
CA LYS A 43 13.84 7.96 -24.63
C LYS A 43 13.08 8.82 -25.66
N ASP A 44 12.26 8.20 -26.49
CA ASP A 44 11.54 8.87 -27.58
C ASP A 44 10.02 9.02 -27.33
N GLU A 45 9.50 8.60 -26.16
CA GLU A 45 8.07 8.72 -25.87
C GLU A 45 7.73 10.06 -25.22
N SER A 46 6.54 10.59 -25.57
CA SER A 46 6.05 11.86 -25.03
C SER A 46 5.99 11.85 -23.49
N GLU A 47 6.24 12.98 -22.84
CA GLU A 47 6.18 13.12 -21.37
C GLU A 47 4.87 12.60 -20.75
N THR A 48 3.79 12.56 -21.53
CA THR A 48 2.47 12.06 -21.11
C THR A 48 2.46 10.57 -20.78
N VAL A 49 3.34 9.77 -21.38
CA VAL A 49 3.44 8.31 -21.11
C VAL A 49 3.94 8.03 -19.70
N PHE A 50 4.77 8.92 -19.16
CA PHE A 50 5.38 8.73 -17.86
C PHE A 50 4.54 9.23 -16.68
N GLN A 51 3.31 9.69 -16.91
CA GLN A 51 2.43 10.18 -15.85
C GLN A 51 2.04 9.08 -14.87
N LEU A 52 2.10 9.37 -13.57
CA LEU A 52 1.84 8.42 -12.48
C LEU A 52 0.51 7.68 -12.64
N LYS A 53 -0.54 8.37 -13.10
CA LYS A 53 -1.87 7.80 -13.37
C LYS A 53 -1.89 6.66 -14.39
N ASN A 54 -0.85 6.53 -15.22
CA ASN A 54 -0.75 5.49 -16.25
C ASN A 54 -0.05 4.22 -15.75
N TYR A 55 0.21 4.11 -14.45
CA TYR A 55 0.94 2.98 -13.88
C TYR A 55 0.16 2.27 -12.79
N CYS A 56 0.36 0.95 -12.71
CA CYS A 56 -0.01 0.14 -11.57
C CYS A 56 1.18 0.00 -10.63
N ILE A 57 0.92 0.09 -9.33
CA ILE A 57 1.94 0.05 -8.28
C ILE A 57 1.71 -1.20 -7.43
N LYS A 58 2.72 -2.06 -7.32
CA LYS A 58 2.68 -3.23 -6.43
C LYS A 58 2.56 -2.77 -4.98
N SER A 59 1.43 -3.10 -4.35
CA SER A 59 0.97 -2.46 -3.13
C SER A 59 0.70 -3.48 -2.03
N SER A 60 1.09 -3.18 -0.80
CA SER A 60 0.76 -3.98 0.37
C SER A 60 -0.17 -3.21 1.31
N TYR A 61 -1.21 -3.89 1.81
CA TYR A 61 -2.13 -3.39 2.84
C TYR A 61 -1.57 -3.71 4.22
N CYS A 62 -1.65 -2.77 5.17
CA CYS A 62 -1.11 -2.92 6.53
C CYS A 62 0.28 -3.57 6.53
N SER A 63 1.24 -2.91 5.90
CA SER A 63 2.53 -3.48 5.44
C SER A 63 3.43 -4.05 6.53
N VAL A 64 3.13 -3.80 7.80
CA VAL A 64 3.88 -4.36 8.96
C VAL A 64 3.15 -5.53 9.63
N PHE A 65 1.88 -5.82 9.24
CA PHE A 65 1.06 -6.85 9.86
C PHE A 65 1.28 -8.21 9.21
N ASN A 66 1.61 -9.23 10.02
CA ASN A 66 1.91 -10.59 9.55
C ASN A 66 0.76 -11.59 9.69
N GLY A 67 -0.43 -11.10 10.08
CA GLY A 67 -1.62 -11.92 10.35
C GLY A 67 -1.91 -12.11 11.84
N SER A 68 -0.93 -11.86 12.71
CA SER A 68 -1.10 -11.87 14.18
C SER A 68 -0.50 -10.64 14.84
N ASP A 69 0.68 -10.23 14.42
CA ASP A 69 1.47 -9.17 15.03
C ASP A 69 1.97 -8.16 13.99
N CYS A 70 2.31 -6.95 14.45
CA CYS A 70 3.04 -5.98 13.65
C CYS A 70 4.54 -6.18 13.84
N THR A 71 5.28 -6.41 12.75
CA THR A 71 6.72 -6.71 12.82
C THR A 71 7.51 -5.98 11.73
N ILE A 72 8.75 -5.65 12.04
CA ILE A 72 9.70 -5.11 11.04
C ILE A 72 10.06 -6.19 10.01
N ASP A 73 10.06 -7.47 10.40
CA ASP A 73 10.31 -8.58 9.47
C ASP A 73 9.24 -8.67 8.37
N MET A 74 7.99 -8.38 8.70
CA MET A 74 6.92 -8.30 7.68
C MET A 74 7.15 -7.14 6.72
N LEU A 75 7.61 -5.98 7.22
CA LEU A 75 8.00 -4.86 6.37
C LEU A 75 9.14 -5.26 5.40
N TYR A 76 10.16 -5.94 5.90
CA TYR A 76 11.25 -6.45 5.07
C TYR A 76 10.74 -7.47 4.04
N TYR A 77 9.81 -8.32 4.46
CA TYR A 77 9.18 -9.29 3.56
C TYR A 77 8.49 -8.59 2.39
N VAL A 78 7.59 -7.63 2.63
CA VAL A 78 6.87 -6.95 1.54
C VAL A 78 7.80 -6.15 0.62
N LEU A 79 8.86 -5.53 1.17
CA LEU A 79 9.88 -4.87 0.37
C LEU A 79 10.67 -5.86 -0.50
N SER A 80 11.01 -7.04 0.05
CA SER A 80 11.71 -8.11 -0.68
C SER A 80 10.84 -8.74 -1.78
N ARG A 81 9.51 -8.69 -1.61
CA ARG A 81 8.53 -9.07 -2.65
C ARG A 81 8.36 -8.01 -3.74
N GLY A 82 9.06 -6.87 -3.62
CA GLY A 82 9.05 -5.79 -4.61
C GLY A 82 7.91 -4.82 -4.48
N CYS A 83 7.22 -4.77 -3.35
CA CYS A 83 6.19 -3.75 -3.11
C CYS A 83 6.79 -2.35 -3.15
N ARG A 84 6.06 -1.43 -3.81
CA ARG A 84 6.41 -0.03 -3.96
C ARG A 84 5.34 0.92 -3.41
N PHE A 85 4.30 0.38 -2.83
CA PHE A 85 3.31 1.11 -2.04
C PHE A 85 3.15 0.38 -0.71
N LEU A 86 3.44 1.10 0.38
CA LEU A 86 3.32 0.62 1.75
C LEU A 86 2.19 1.37 2.43
N ASP A 87 1.26 0.64 3.01
CA ASP A 87 0.14 1.20 3.76
C ASP A 87 0.37 0.98 5.26
N LEU A 88 0.37 2.08 6.03
CA LEU A 88 0.64 2.09 7.46
C LEU A 88 -0.54 2.67 8.24
N GLU A 89 -1.11 1.89 9.15
CA GLU A 89 -2.11 2.37 10.09
C GLU A 89 -1.46 2.99 11.33
N LEU A 90 -1.83 4.23 11.62
CA LEU A 90 -1.26 5.01 12.71
C LEU A 90 -2.24 5.14 13.87
N TYR A 91 -1.73 4.96 15.07
CA TYR A 91 -2.43 5.10 16.34
C TYR A 91 -1.67 6.03 17.25
N TYR A 92 -2.40 6.73 18.11
CA TYR A 92 -1.79 7.57 19.13
C TYR A 92 -2.08 6.99 20.52
N VAL A 93 -1.06 6.39 21.12
CA VAL A 93 -1.16 5.70 22.41
C VAL A 93 0.01 6.11 23.29
N ASN A 94 -0.27 6.47 24.54
CA ASN A 94 0.76 6.87 25.52
C ASN A 94 1.74 7.91 24.96
N ASP A 95 1.19 8.97 24.35
CA ASP A 95 1.94 10.10 23.76
C ASP A 95 2.90 9.74 22.63
N ASN A 96 2.75 8.57 22.02
CA ASN A 96 3.52 8.13 20.88
C ASN A 96 2.65 7.83 19.68
N VAL A 97 3.15 8.14 18.47
CA VAL A 97 2.58 7.65 17.23
C VAL A 97 3.14 6.26 16.95
N LEU A 98 2.24 5.29 16.92
CA LEU A 98 2.52 3.88 16.71
C LEU A 98 1.97 3.42 15.37
N VAL A 99 2.63 2.44 14.76
CA VAL A 99 2.12 1.68 13.61
C VAL A 99 1.55 0.37 14.14
N GLY A 100 0.29 0.11 13.82
CA GLY A 100 -0.45 -1.06 14.30
C GLY A 100 -1.38 -1.62 13.25
N PHE A 101 -2.28 -2.48 13.69
CA PHE A 101 -3.37 -3.02 12.89
C PHE A 101 -4.65 -3.07 13.74
N SER A 102 -5.78 -2.76 13.14
CA SER A 102 -7.09 -2.92 13.77
C SER A 102 -8.13 -3.41 12.77
N ASN A 103 -9.00 -4.29 13.23
CA ASN A 103 -10.18 -4.75 12.50
C ASN A 103 -11.45 -3.95 12.85
N ASP A 104 -11.44 -3.12 13.88
CA ASP A 104 -12.59 -2.35 14.35
C ASP A 104 -12.48 -0.84 14.12
N TYR A 105 -11.39 -0.37 13.54
CA TYR A 105 -11.05 1.04 13.28
C TYR A 105 -10.81 1.91 14.54
N LEU A 106 -10.94 1.37 15.74
CA LEU A 106 -10.91 2.17 16.97
C LEU A 106 -9.62 1.94 17.78
N THR A 107 -9.28 0.68 17.97
CA THR A 107 -8.15 0.27 18.82
C THR A 107 -7.26 -0.73 18.10
N PRO A 108 -5.94 -0.72 18.35
CA PRO A 108 -5.08 -1.78 17.84
C PRO A 108 -5.58 -3.15 18.27
N SER A 109 -5.78 -4.06 17.31
CA SER A 109 -6.21 -5.46 17.56
C SER A 109 -5.02 -6.37 17.83
N THR A 110 -3.81 -5.93 17.47
CA THR A 110 -2.57 -6.67 17.73
C THR A 110 -2.09 -6.46 19.16
N THR A 111 -1.43 -7.48 19.71
CA THR A 111 -0.82 -7.42 21.05
C THR A 111 0.38 -6.47 21.09
N ASN A 112 0.98 -6.19 19.94
CA ASN A 112 2.09 -5.27 19.77
C ASN A 112 1.78 -4.18 18.73
N SER A 113 2.52 -3.10 18.82
CA SER A 113 2.59 -2.05 17.82
C SER A 113 4.03 -1.53 17.76
N LEU A 114 4.41 -0.93 16.64
CA LEU A 114 5.76 -0.47 16.39
C LEU A 114 5.83 1.04 16.51
N LEU A 115 6.93 1.58 17.03
CA LEU A 115 7.16 3.03 16.97
C LEU A 115 7.30 3.47 15.51
N LEU A 116 6.63 4.57 15.15
CA LEU A 116 6.71 5.12 13.79
C LEU A 116 8.15 5.40 13.36
N ASN A 117 8.98 5.88 14.28
CA ASN A 117 10.40 6.13 14.03
C ASN A 117 11.17 4.86 13.64
N ASP A 118 10.89 3.73 14.26
CA ASP A 118 11.56 2.47 13.96
C ASP A 118 11.15 1.94 12.59
N VAL A 119 9.84 2.04 12.27
CA VAL A 119 9.32 1.68 10.95
C VAL A 119 9.95 2.55 9.85
N PHE A 120 10.02 3.87 10.06
CA PHE A 120 10.64 4.76 9.06
C PHE A 120 12.15 4.54 8.95
N SER A 121 12.86 4.23 10.03
CA SER A 121 14.27 3.85 9.98
C SER A 121 14.47 2.59 9.14
N ALA A 122 13.68 1.56 9.38
CA ALA A 122 13.72 0.32 8.63
C ALA A 122 13.39 0.52 7.14
N ILE A 123 12.43 1.37 6.81
CA ILE A 123 12.12 1.75 5.42
C ILE A 123 13.32 2.46 4.79
N ASN A 124 13.85 3.48 5.43
CA ASN A 124 14.95 4.28 4.89
C ASN A 124 16.21 3.44 4.60
N GLU A 125 16.48 2.44 5.44
CA GLU A 125 17.60 1.52 5.29
C GLU A 125 17.41 0.50 4.16
N ASN A 126 16.17 0.07 3.90
CA ASN A 126 15.91 -1.10 3.05
C ASN A 126 15.19 -0.81 1.73
N ALA A 127 14.53 0.33 1.58
CA ALA A 127 13.72 0.65 0.42
C ALA A 127 14.47 0.61 -0.92
N PHE A 128 15.74 1.03 -0.90
CA PHE A 128 16.55 1.21 -2.11
C PHE A 128 17.89 0.47 -2.06
N ASN A 129 18.03 -0.50 -1.15
CA ASN A 129 19.22 -1.33 -1.07
C ASN A 129 19.08 -2.61 -1.92
N TYR A 130 20.09 -3.48 -1.87
CA TYR A 130 20.13 -4.72 -2.66
C TYR A 130 19.07 -5.76 -2.25
N MET A 131 18.47 -5.63 -1.07
CA MET A 131 17.41 -6.53 -0.60
C MET A 131 16.07 -6.27 -1.32
N SER A 132 15.89 -5.07 -1.85
CA SER A 132 14.72 -4.71 -2.62
C SER A 132 14.95 -4.96 -4.12
N PRO A 133 14.20 -5.88 -4.76
CA PRO A 133 14.38 -6.19 -6.19
C PRO A 133 14.12 -4.97 -7.08
N ASN A 134 13.24 -4.06 -6.64
CA ASN A 134 12.82 -2.87 -7.39
C ASN A 134 13.42 -1.58 -6.83
N LYS A 135 14.68 -1.63 -6.42
CA LYS A 135 15.37 -0.53 -5.73
C LYS A 135 15.48 0.80 -6.50
N ASN A 136 15.21 0.80 -7.79
CA ASN A 136 15.22 2.02 -8.61
C ASN A 136 13.83 2.64 -8.74
N ASP A 137 12.76 1.88 -8.47
CA ASP A 137 11.40 2.39 -8.51
C ASP A 137 11.13 3.28 -7.29
N PRO A 138 10.31 4.34 -7.40
CA PRO A 138 9.89 5.12 -6.24
C PRO A 138 9.18 4.26 -5.19
N LEU A 139 9.20 4.70 -3.94
CA LEU A 139 8.45 4.08 -2.86
C LEU A 139 7.38 5.05 -2.35
N PHE A 140 6.13 4.61 -2.35
CA PHE A 140 5.00 5.36 -1.82
C PHE A 140 4.67 4.84 -0.42
N ILE A 141 4.50 5.75 0.54
CA ILE A 141 4.11 5.43 1.91
C ILE A 141 2.79 6.14 2.21
N GLN A 142 1.72 5.38 2.37
CA GLN A 142 0.43 5.87 2.81
C GLN A 142 0.33 5.82 4.32
N LEU A 143 -0.03 6.95 4.92
CA LEU A 143 -0.23 7.12 6.36
C LEU A 143 -1.73 7.27 6.63
N ARG A 144 -2.32 6.28 7.29
CA ARG A 144 -3.74 6.26 7.67
C ARG A 144 -3.86 6.44 9.18
N LEU A 145 -4.11 7.65 9.64
CA LEU A 145 -4.39 7.90 11.05
C LEU A 145 -5.79 7.38 11.39
N LYS A 146 -5.84 6.47 12.34
CA LYS A 146 -7.10 5.87 12.81
C LYS A 146 -7.88 6.85 13.69
N HIS A 147 -9.18 6.56 13.79
CA HIS A 147 -10.14 7.41 14.46
C HIS A 147 -9.70 7.81 15.88
N ILE A 148 -9.93 9.07 16.21
CA ILE A 148 -9.78 9.58 17.57
C ILE A 148 -11.15 9.47 18.25
N PRO A 149 -11.22 8.94 19.50
CA PRO A 149 -12.47 8.73 20.20
C PRO A 149 -13.35 9.99 20.25
N ASP A 150 -14.64 9.84 19.96
CA ASP A 150 -15.62 10.94 19.90
C ASP A 150 -15.99 11.56 21.26
N ASN A 151 -15.45 11.01 22.36
CA ASN A 151 -15.73 11.47 23.72
C ASN A 151 -14.87 12.69 24.17
N LEU A 152 -14.08 13.25 23.24
CA LEU A 152 -13.27 14.44 23.50
C LEU A 152 -13.99 15.71 23.05
N THR A 153 -13.72 16.84 23.72
CA THR A 153 -14.20 18.13 23.22
C THR A 153 -13.48 18.52 21.92
N PRO A 154 -14.08 19.37 21.06
CA PRO A 154 -13.46 19.80 19.81
C PRO A 154 -12.05 20.42 20.00
N GLU A 155 -11.85 21.15 21.10
CA GLU A 155 -10.56 21.78 21.43
C GLU A 155 -9.50 20.70 21.76
N LEU A 156 -9.87 19.69 22.53
CA LEU A 156 -8.99 18.56 22.87
C LEU A 156 -8.67 17.70 21.64
N ILE A 157 -9.65 17.48 20.77
CA ILE A 157 -9.41 16.80 19.48
C ILE A 157 -8.40 17.58 18.65
N THR A 158 -8.58 18.89 18.51
CA THR A 158 -7.69 19.78 17.76
C THR A 158 -6.27 19.74 18.32
N LEU A 159 -6.13 19.88 19.64
CA LEU A 159 -4.82 19.83 20.31
C LEU A 159 -4.13 18.48 20.09
N ARG A 160 -4.88 17.39 20.26
CA ARG A 160 -4.37 16.03 20.08
C ARG A 160 -3.93 15.77 18.64
N LEU A 161 -4.76 16.15 17.66
CA LEU A 161 -4.42 16.02 16.25
C LEU A 161 -3.18 16.84 15.89
N THR A 162 -3.08 18.07 16.37
CA THR A 162 -1.90 18.91 16.16
C THR A 162 -0.63 18.24 16.70
N THR A 163 -0.71 17.65 17.88
CA THR A 163 0.41 16.91 18.49
C THR A 163 0.81 15.70 17.63
N ILE A 164 -0.16 14.90 17.21
CA ILE A 164 0.07 13.71 16.37
C ILE A 164 0.72 14.11 15.04
N TYR A 165 0.17 15.10 14.35
CA TYR A 165 0.69 15.55 13.05
C TYR A 165 2.10 16.13 13.16
N ASN A 166 2.41 16.84 14.25
CA ASN A 166 3.77 17.33 14.48
C ASN A 166 4.76 16.19 14.77
N GLN A 167 4.35 15.15 15.48
CA GLN A 167 5.18 13.95 15.69
C GLN A 167 5.41 13.20 14.36
N ILE A 168 4.39 13.04 13.52
CA ILE A 168 4.52 12.44 12.19
C ILE A 168 5.50 13.27 11.35
N ALA A 169 5.35 14.59 11.31
CA ALA A 169 6.25 15.48 10.58
C ALA A 169 7.70 15.35 11.05
N GLN A 170 7.93 15.33 12.35
CA GLN A 170 9.26 15.14 12.94
C GLN A 170 9.86 13.77 12.59
N SER A 171 9.05 12.71 12.61
CA SER A 171 9.48 11.36 12.23
C SER A 171 9.89 11.30 10.75
N ILE A 172 9.10 11.89 9.85
CA ILE A 172 9.42 11.98 8.41
C ILE A 172 10.74 12.73 8.24
N GLN A 173 10.89 13.91 8.83
CA GLN A 173 12.07 14.77 8.67
C GLN A 173 13.34 14.10 9.19
N SER A 174 13.25 13.39 10.33
CA SER A 174 14.41 12.79 10.98
C SER A 174 14.82 11.45 10.41
N LYS A 175 13.90 10.69 9.78
CA LYS A 175 14.11 9.29 9.38
C LYS A 175 14.11 9.06 7.88
N LEU A 176 13.32 9.81 7.10
CA LEU A 176 13.19 9.56 5.67
C LEU A 176 14.06 10.53 4.85
N THR A 177 15.36 10.20 4.73
CA THR A 177 16.35 11.05 4.07
C THR A 177 16.23 11.09 2.54
N LEU A 178 15.61 10.05 1.95
CA LEU A 178 15.39 9.92 0.50
C LEU A 178 13.98 10.37 0.08
N ARG A 179 13.33 11.17 0.90
CA ARG A 179 12.03 11.76 0.56
C ARG A 179 12.14 12.67 -0.66
N TYR A 180 11.16 12.60 -1.54
CA TYR A 180 11.04 13.53 -2.66
C TYR A 180 11.00 14.98 -2.14
N SER A 181 11.73 15.88 -2.79
CA SER A 181 11.94 17.23 -2.25
C SER A 181 10.85 18.23 -2.64
N GLU A 182 10.18 18.02 -3.79
CA GLU A 182 9.11 18.89 -4.23
C GLU A 182 7.83 18.62 -3.44
N SER A 183 7.13 19.66 -3.02
CA SER A 183 5.92 19.54 -2.19
C SER A 183 4.63 19.44 -3.00
N SER A 184 4.67 19.67 -4.31
CA SER A 184 3.50 19.57 -5.18
C SER A 184 3.65 18.40 -6.15
N MET A 185 2.76 17.43 -6.01
CA MET A 185 2.59 16.31 -6.92
C MET A 185 1.12 16.15 -7.25
N ASP A 186 0.86 15.53 -8.39
CA ASP A 186 -0.46 15.11 -8.83
C ASP A 186 -0.38 13.82 -9.66
N ALA A 187 -1.50 13.37 -10.17
CA ALA A 187 -1.60 12.17 -10.99
C ALA A 187 -0.82 12.28 -12.32
N THR A 188 -0.47 13.51 -12.76
CA THR A 188 0.28 13.76 -14.00
C THR A 188 1.78 13.85 -13.77
N THR A 189 2.23 13.83 -12.53
CA THR A 189 3.67 13.87 -12.19
C THR A 189 4.39 12.69 -12.82
N SER A 190 5.53 12.97 -13.48
CA SER A 190 6.32 11.94 -14.14
C SER A 190 6.96 10.99 -13.13
N ILE A 191 6.72 9.69 -13.30
CA ILE A 191 7.30 8.65 -12.46
C ILE A 191 8.83 8.60 -12.54
N GLN A 192 9.43 9.08 -13.62
CA GLN A 192 10.87 9.16 -13.79
C GLN A 192 11.52 10.13 -12.78
N LYS A 193 10.84 11.24 -12.46
CA LYS A 193 11.29 12.21 -11.45
C LYS A 193 11.30 11.63 -10.05
N LEU A 194 10.50 10.61 -9.81
CA LEU A 194 10.32 9.99 -8.50
C LEU A 194 11.27 8.82 -8.24
N GLN A 195 12.07 8.39 -9.24
CA GLN A 195 12.97 7.26 -9.09
C GLN A 195 13.86 7.40 -7.86
N ARG A 196 13.94 6.32 -7.06
CA ARG A 196 14.71 6.26 -5.81
C ARG A 196 14.33 7.31 -4.75
N HIS A 197 13.11 7.83 -4.83
CA HIS A 197 12.59 8.73 -3.81
C HIS A 197 11.40 8.11 -3.08
N ILE A 198 11.20 8.57 -1.86
CA ILE A 198 10.04 8.24 -1.03
C ILE A 198 8.98 9.33 -1.21
N VAL A 199 7.78 8.91 -1.57
CA VAL A 199 6.60 9.75 -1.71
C VAL A 199 5.70 9.51 -0.52
N ILE A 200 5.32 10.56 0.20
CA ILE A 200 4.42 10.49 1.37
C ILE A 200 3.01 10.81 0.93
N ILE A 201 2.08 9.92 1.30
CA ILE A 201 0.66 10.04 1.05
C ILE A 201 -0.05 10.12 2.40
N MET A 202 -0.95 11.09 2.57
CA MET A 202 -1.79 11.18 3.77
C MET A 202 -3.22 10.79 3.42
N ASP A 203 -3.74 9.79 4.11
CA ASP A 203 -5.15 9.43 4.00
C ASP A 203 -6.01 10.46 4.73
N THR A 204 -6.97 11.06 4.03
CA THR A 204 -7.85 12.12 4.56
C THR A 204 -9.17 11.59 5.10
N SER A 205 -9.32 10.27 5.23
CA SER A 205 -10.47 9.64 5.89
C SER A 205 -10.63 10.11 7.33
N TYR A 206 -11.84 10.01 7.84
CA TYR A 206 -12.20 10.43 9.21
C TYR A 206 -11.94 11.93 9.46
N ASN A 207 -11.22 12.26 10.53
CA ASN A 207 -10.92 13.63 10.92
C ASN A 207 -9.64 14.18 10.27
N ASN A 208 -9.03 13.45 9.36
CA ASN A 208 -7.72 13.80 8.80
C ASN A 208 -7.76 14.88 7.72
N ARG A 209 -8.94 15.29 7.25
CA ARG A 209 -9.10 16.34 6.23
C ARG A 209 -8.45 17.68 6.59
N HIS A 210 -8.21 17.93 7.86
CA HIS A 210 -7.69 19.21 8.37
C HIS A 210 -6.20 19.16 8.73
N PHE A 211 -5.47 18.08 8.43
CA PHE A 211 -4.06 17.96 8.80
C PHE A 211 -3.21 19.12 8.29
N ALA A 212 -3.49 19.61 7.10
CA ALA A 212 -2.75 20.71 6.47
C ALA A 212 -2.91 22.04 7.21
N ASN A 213 -4.08 22.26 7.84
CA ASN A 213 -4.34 23.45 8.65
C ASN A 213 -3.75 23.33 10.05
N LEU A 214 -3.74 22.11 10.61
CA LEU A 214 -3.28 21.85 11.99
C LEU A 214 -1.76 21.69 12.08
N SER A 215 -1.10 21.30 10.99
CA SER A 215 0.36 21.15 10.91
C SER A 215 0.89 21.58 9.55
N PRO A 216 1.25 22.87 9.39
CA PRO A 216 1.91 23.34 8.15
C PRO A 216 3.19 22.58 7.84
N ASN A 217 3.91 22.11 8.86
CA ASN A 217 5.11 21.29 8.67
C ASN A 217 4.78 19.96 7.98
N LEU A 218 3.75 19.25 8.45
CA LEU A 218 3.32 18.01 7.82
C LEU A 218 2.81 18.26 6.39
N LYS A 219 2.05 19.34 6.18
CA LYS A 219 1.58 19.73 4.84
C LYS A 219 2.72 19.80 3.83
N ASN A 220 3.84 20.39 4.21
CA ASN A 220 5.01 20.55 3.32
C ASN A 220 5.78 19.23 3.08
N LEU A 221 5.47 18.17 3.81
CA LEU A 221 6.10 16.86 3.69
C LEU A 221 5.23 15.84 2.95
N VAL A 222 3.92 16.08 2.90
CA VAL A 222 2.95 15.24 2.20
C VAL A 222 2.90 15.67 0.74
N HIS A 223 2.98 14.68 -0.17
CA HIS A 223 3.01 14.89 -1.61
C HIS A 223 1.63 14.69 -2.25
N LEU A 224 0.87 13.71 -1.78
CA LEU A 224 -0.45 13.34 -2.27
C LEU A 224 -1.42 13.09 -1.11
N GLN A 225 -2.70 13.26 -1.37
CA GLN A 225 -3.77 12.93 -0.42
C GLN A 225 -4.62 11.79 -0.97
N SER A 226 -4.77 10.72 -0.17
CA SER A 226 -5.69 9.62 -0.47
C SER A 226 -7.07 9.92 0.13
N ASN A 227 -8.13 9.38 -0.49
CA ASN A 227 -9.53 9.72 -0.24
C ASN A 227 -9.81 11.22 -0.49
N ALA A 228 -9.19 11.77 -1.52
CA ALA A 228 -9.23 13.16 -1.97
C ALA A 228 -9.07 13.22 -3.50
N ASP A 229 -8.87 14.41 -4.04
CA ASP A 229 -8.77 14.63 -5.49
C ASP A 229 -7.53 13.96 -6.12
N ASP A 230 -6.43 13.82 -5.37
CA ASP A 230 -5.20 13.21 -5.90
C ASP A 230 -5.34 11.69 -6.06
N ILE A 231 -5.88 11.03 -5.03
CA ILE A 231 -6.12 9.58 -5.01
C ILE A 231 -7.56 9.32 -4.56
N VAL A 232 -8.40 8.89 -5.49
CA VAL A 232 -9.77 8.48 -5.22
C VAL A 232 -9.75 7.05 -4.68
N LYS A 233 -10.25 6.88 -3.45
CA LYS A 233 -10.21 5.60 -2.73
C LYS A 233 -11.59 4.99 -2.59
N HIS A 234 -11.68 3.69 -2.86
CA HIS A 234 -12.89 2.89 -2.73
C HIS A 234 -12.63 1.60 -1.96
N ASN A 235 -13.63 1.11 -1.24
CA ASN A 235 -13.59 -0.24 -0.70
C ASN A 235 -14.02 -1.24 -1.78
N VAL A 236 -13.45 -2.42 -1.79
CA VAL A 236 -13.78 -3.48 -2.76
C VAL A 236 -15.28 -3.85 -2.74
N THR A 237 -15.97 -3.71 -1.61
CA THR A 237 -17.43 -3.92 -1.50
C THR A 237 -18.26 -2.81 -2.12
N ASP A 238 -17.70 -1.62 -2.27
CA ASP A 238 -18.41 -0.46 -2.81
C ASP A 238 -18.23 -0.35 -4.33
N VAL A 239 -17.24 -1.06 -4.85
CA VAL A 239 -16.86 -1.03 -6.27
C VAL A 239 -18.00 -1.54 -7.16
N GLU A 240 -18.78 -2.53 -6.72
CA GLU A 240 -19.94 -3.04 -7.46
C GLU A 240 -21.00 -1.96 -7.72
N ASN A 241 -21.02 -0.91 -6.90
CA ASN A 241 -21.92 0.23 -7.05
C ASN A 241 -21.33 1.38 -7.90
N MET A 242 -20.04 1.27 -8.26
CA MET A 242 -19.38 2.26 -9.10
C MET A 242 -19.79 2.10 -10.56
N LYS A 243 -20.09 3.21 -11.21
CA LYS A 243 -20.22 3.19 -12.67
C LYS A 243 -18.87 2.76 -13.26
N GLU A 244 -18.89 1.71 -14.09
CA GLU A 244 -17.73 1.27 -14.86
C GLU A 244 -17.03 2.49 -15.49
N GLN A 245 -15.87 2.83 -15.00
CA GLN A 245 -14.99 3.74 -15.72
C GLN A 245 -14.27 2.90 -16.78
N LYS A 246 -14.83 2.91 -17.98
CA LYS A 246 -14.22 2.19 -19.10
C LYS A 246 -12.88 2.83 -19.42
N LEU A 247 -11.83 2.02 -19.33
CA LEU A 247 -10.55 2.36 -19.94
C LEU A 247 -10.79 2.64 -21.42
N LYS A 248 -10.38 3.79 -21.90
CA LYS A 248 -10.38 4.08 -23.33
C LYS A 248 -9.11 3.50 -23.91
N ILE A 249 -9.27 2.49 -24.77
CA ILE A 249 -8.19 1.93 -25.57
C ILE A 249 -8.04 2.83 -26.78
N TYR A 250 -6.92 3.53 -26.88
CA TYR A 250 -6.54 4.25 -28.07
C TYR A 250 -5.55 3.43 -28.90
N SER A 251 -5.50 3.65 -30.21
CA SER A 251 -4.62 2.95 -31.17
C SER A 251 -3.12 3.08 -30.82
N ASP A 252 -2.75 4.10 -30.07
CA ASP A 252 -1.35 4.43 -29.74
C ASP A 252 -0.97 4.15 -28.29
N GLY A 253 -1.81 3.43 -27.55
CA GLY A 253 -1.59 3.07 -26.15
C GLY A 253 -2.83 3.29 -25.29
N ILE A 254 -2.83 2.61 -24.13
CA ILE A 254 -3.91 2.73 -23.18
C ILE A 254 -3.55 3.88 -22.25
N THR A 255 -4.30 4.97 -22.35
CA THR A 255 -4.25 6.06 -21.39
C THR A 255 -5.56 6.15 -20.64
N THR A 256 -5.53 6.57 -19.39
CA THR A 256 -6.74 6.91 -18.66
C THR A 256 -7.00 8.39 -18.81
N ASP A 257 -8.24 8.78 -19.14
CA ASP A 257 -8.67 10.18 -19.09
C ASP A 257 -8.84 10.67 -17.64
N ALA A 258 -8.67 9.79 -16.66
CA ALA A 258 -8.75 10.17 -15.26
C ALA A 258 -7.65 11.19 -14.91
N GLU A 259 -8.02 12.21 -14.16
CA GLU A 259 -7.08 13.21 -13.64
C GLU A 259 -6.58 12.86 -12.24
N TYR A 260 -6.91 11.64 -11.76
CA TYR A 260 -6.60 11.12 -10.43
C TYR A 260 -6.03 9.71 -10.50
N ILE A 261 -5.43 9.28 -9.41
CA ILE A 261 -5.00 7.90 -9.16
C ILE A 261 -6.15 7.16 -8.48
N GLN A 262 -6.41 5.92 -8.88
CA GLN A 262 -7.45 5.09 -8.29
C GLN A 262 -6.87 4.04 -7.35
N GLU A 263 -7.34 4.05 -6.10
CA GLU A 263 -7.00 3.09 -5.06
C GLU A 263 -8.23 2.27 -4.69
N ILE A 264 -8.13 0.92 -4.75
CA ILE A 264 -9.18 0.01 -4.31
C ILE A 264 -8.64 -0.83 -3.16
N VAL A 265 -9.17 -0.60 -1.96
CA VAL A 265 -8.69 -1.24 -0.72
C VAL A 265 -9.57 -2.42 -0.31
N PRO A 266 -8.99 -3.45 0.34
CA PRO A 266 -9.77 -4.56 0.89
C PRO A 266 -10.72 -4.06 1.98
N THR A 267 -11.91 -4.66 2.05
CA THR A 267 -12.84 -4.42 3.14
C THR A 267 -12.41 -5.20 4.36
N ILE A 268 -12.27 -4.50 5.49
CA ILE A 268 -12.00 -5.12 6.77
C ILE A 268 -13.33 -5.53 7.40
N THR A 269 -13.44 -6.78 7.83
CA THR A 269 -14.57 -7.26 8.61
C THR A 269 -14.21 -7.23 10.09
N SER A 270 -15.20 -6.89 10.94
CA SER A 270 -15.02 -6.92 12.41
C SER A 270 -14.81 -8.33 12.96
N ASN A 271 -15.08 -9.37 12.16
CA ASN A 271 -14.89 -10.75 12.52
C ASN A 271 -13.49 -11.22 12.10
N MET A 272 -12.57 -11.32 13.07
CA MET A 272 -11.20 -11.80 12.84
C MET A 272 -11.15 -13.19 12.20
N TYR A 273 -12.09 -14.08 12.54
CA TYR A 273 -12.16 -15.43 11.98
C TYR A 273 -12.50 -15.39 10.48
N GLU A 274 -13.51 -14.62 10.08
CA GLU A 274 -13.84 -14.45 8.66
C GLU A 274 -12.72 -13.77 7.89
N TYR A 275 -12.02 -12.85 8.53
CA TYR A 275 -10.90 -12.13 7.95
C TYR A 275 -9.74 -13.06 7.56
N HIS A 276 -9.42 -14.04 8.39
CA HIS A 276 -8.37 -15.03 8.10
C HIS A 276 -8.78 -16.11 7.09
N MET A 277 -10.07 -16.29 6.87
CA MET A 277 -10.61 -17.31 5.95
C MET A 277 -10.89 -16.76 4.54
N LYS A 278 -10.85 -15.45 4.35
CA LYS A 278 -11.04 -14.81 3.04
C LYS A 278 -9.72 -14.71 2.31
N ASP A 279 -9.71 -15.06 1.03
CA ASP A 279 -8.59 -14.77 0.12
C ASP A 279 -8.48 -13.26 -0.10
N ASN A 280 -7.38 -12.84 -0.69
CA ASN A 280 -7.19 -11.48 -1.17
C ASN A 280 -8.26 -11.11 -2.22
N MET A 281 -8.46 -9.80 -2.44
CA MET A 281 -9.31 -9.32 -3.54
C MET A 281 -8.74 -9.74 -4.89
N ASP A 282 -9.62 -9.90 -5.89
CA ASP A 282 -9.22 -10.12 -7.27
C ASP A 282 -8.68 -8.83 -7.89
N ALA A 283 -7.39 -8.59 -7.72
CA ALA A 283 -6.74 -7.38 -8.21
C ALA A 283 -6.73 -7.25 -9.74
N LEU A 284 -6.75 -8.39 -10.47
CA LEU A 284 -6.88 -8.36 -11.93
C LEU A 284 -8.24 -7.82 -12.36
N SER A 285 -9.31 -8.28 -11.73
CA SER A 285 -10.65 -7.75 -11.96
C SER A 285 -10.75 -6.26 -11.60
N MET A 286 -10.12 -5.84 -10.50
CA MET A 286 -10.09 -4.43 -10.09
C MET A 286 -9.38 -3.56 -11.14
N LEU A 287 -8.26 -4.03 -11.67
CA LEU A 287 -7.54 -3.35 -12.73
C LEU A 287 -8.38 -3.26 -14.02
N VAL A 288 -8.92 -4.39 -14.51
CA VAL A 288 -9.60 -4.46 -15.80
C VAL A 288 -10.92 -3.70 -15.79
N ASN A 289 -11.72 -3.84 -14.74
CA ASN A 289 -13.06 -3.26 -14.68
C ASN A 289 -13.07 -1.82 -14.17
N TYR A 290 -12.10 -1.46 -13.33
CA TYR A 290 -12.11 -0.19 -12.59
C TYR A 290 -10.84 0.63 -12.75
N SER A 291 -9.88 0.18 -13.56
CA SER A 291 -8.61 0.90 -13.80
C SER A 291 -7.80 1.19 -12.54
N ALA A 292 -7.82 0.27 -11.56
CA ALA A 292 -7.13 0.47 -10.31
C ALA A 292 -5.61 0.59 -10.50
N ASN A 293 -5.05 1.74 -10.13
CA ASN A 293 -3.61 1.97 -10.08
C ASN A 293 -2.96 1.29 -8.86
N ILE A 294 -3.70 1.29 -7.75
CA ILE A 294 -3.27 0.81 -6.44
C ILE A 294 -4.31 -0.17 -5.92
N SER A 295 -3.90 -1.41 -5.73
CA SER A 295 -4.72 -2.48 -5.15
C SER A 295 -3.90 -3.13 -4.02
N PRO A 296 -3.94 -2.58 -2.79
CA PRO A 296 -3.10 -3.06 -1.70
C PRO A 296 -3.51 -4.46 -1.28
N MET A 297 -2.61 -5.42 -1.43
CA MET A 297 -2.83 -6.83 -1.10
C MET A 297 -2.40 -7.14 0.34
N GLN A 298 -3.08 -8.08 0.93
CA GLN A 298 -2.77 -8.61 2.26
C GLN A 298 -1.68 -9.68 2.14
N PHE A 299 -0.41 -9.28 2.26
CA PHE A 299 0.74 -10.17 2.03
C PHE A 299 0.92 -11.26 3.10
N TRP A 300 0.17 -11.18 4.19
CA TRP A 300 0.10 -12.26 5.19
C TRP A 300 -0.90 -13.37 4.80
N MET A 301 -1.72 -13.16 3.77
CA MET A 301 -2.70 -14.11 3.26
C MET A 301 -2.20 -14.74 1.96
N ASN A 302 -1.58 -15.91 2.08
CA ASN A 302 -1.16 -16.67 0.91
C ASN A 302 -2.38 -17.33 0.25
N GLY A 303 -2.58 -17.03 -1.02
CA GLY A 303 -3.68 -17.58 -1.79
C GLY A 303 -3.53 -17.33 -3.28
N PRO A 304 -4.42 -17.92 -4.11
CA PRO A 304 -4.38 -17.78 -5.55
C PRO A 304 -4.42 -16.33 -6.03
N GLN A 305 -5.16 -15.47 -5.32
CA GLN A 305 -5.28 -14.06 -5.69
C GLN A 305 -3.97 -13.29 -5.47
N LEU A 306 -3.27 -13.53 -4.36
CA LEU A 306 -1.95 -12.93 -4.15
C LEU A 306 -0.93 -13.43 -5.18
N GLU A 307 -0.95 -14.73 -5.48
CA GLU A 307 -0.06 -15.31 -6.50
C GLU A 307 -0.33 -14.71 -7.88
N ALA A 308 -1.58 -14.61 -8.29
CA ALA A 308 -1.98 -13.98 -9.55
C ALA A 308 -1.52 -12.52 -9.62
N TYR A 309 -1.74 -11.76 -8.55
CA TYR A 309 -1.29 -10.37 -8.43
C TYR A 309 0.22 -10.23 -8.57
N GLU A 310 0.99 -11.05 -7.85
CA GLU A 310 2.44 -10.99 -7.92
C GLU A 310 2.97 -11.36 -9.31
N ASN A 311 2.31 -12.31 -9.98
CA ASN A 311 2.71 -12.75 -11.33
C ASN A 311 2.64 -11.63 -12.36
N ILE A 312 1.70 -10.68 -12.24
CA ILE A 312 1.63 -9.50 -13.12
C ILE A 312 2.93 -8.70 -13.04
N PHE A 313 3.34 -8.36 -11.82
CA PHE A 313 4.54 -7.56 -11.57
C PHE A 313 5.83 -8.33 -11.83
N ASN A 314 5.88 -9.61 -11.43
CA ASN A 314 7.05 -10.45 -11.62
C ASN A 314 7.39 -10.66 -13.10
N LYS A 315 6.38 -10.83 -13.97
CA LYS A 315 6.58 -10.91 -15.42
C LYS A 315 6.98 -9.55 -16.01
N GLY A 316 6.47 -8.44 -15.47
CA GLY A 316 6.90 -7.09 -15.81
C GLY A 316 8.28 -6.73 -15.28
N GLY A 317 8.82 -7.52 -14.33
CA GLY A 317 10.15 -7.34 -13.75
C GLY A 317 10.29 -6.11 -12.86
N LYS A 318 9.18 -5.49 -12.40
CA LYS A 318 9.17 -4.24 -11.64
C LYS A 318 8.05 -4.20 -10.61
N GLY A 319 8.19 -3.32 -9.62
CA GLY A 319 7.13 -2.99 -8.66
C GLY A 319 6.15 -1.95 -9.18
N ILE A 320 6.45 -1.32 -10.30
CA ILE A 320 5.62 -0.33 -10.99
C ILE A 320 5.64 -0.64 -12.47
N ILE A 321 4.47 -0.89 -13.04
CA ILE A 321 4.29 -1.31 -14.43
C ILE A 321 3.22 -0.45 -15.12
N PRO A 322 3.34 -0.19 -16.44
CA PRO A 322 2.28 0.50 -17.16
C PRO A 322 0.94 -0.25 -17.07
N ILE A 323 -0.16 0.47 -16.95
CA ILE A 323 -1.53 -0.09 -16.99
C ILE A 323 -1.73 -0.90 -18.28
N SER A 324 -1.24 -0.40 -19.41
CA SER A 324 -1.31 -1.09 -20.70
C SER A 324 -0.70 -2.49 -20.66
N TYR A 325 0.45 -2.63 -19.99
CA TYR A 325 1.10 -3.94 -19.81
C TYR A 325 0.25 -4.85 -18.91
N ALA A 326 -0.24 -4.34 -17.79
CA ALA A 326 -1.05 -5.12 -16.86
C ALA A 326 -2.36 -5.60 -17.49
N LEU A 327 -3.00 -4.76 -18.31
CA LEU A 327 -4.20 -5.14 -19.08
C LEU A 327 -3.91 -6.21 -20.13
N SER A 328 -2.84 -6.05 -20.93
CA SER A 328 -2.45 -7.05 -21.90
C SER A 328 -2.14 -8.40 -21.25
N TYR A 329 -1.54 -8.37 -20.06
CA TYR A 329 -1.32 -9.58 -19.26
C TYR A 329 -2.64 -10.22 -18.84
N ALA A 330 -3.60 -9.43 -18.31
CA ALA A 330 -4.89 -9.91 -17.89
C ALA A 330 -5.68 -10.54 -19.06
N GLU A 331 -5.71 -9.88 -20.22
CA GLU A 331 -6.35 -10.41 -21.43
C GLU A 331 -5.79 -11.78 -21.83
N GLN A 332 -4.49 -11.96 -21.76
CA GLN A 332 -3.85 -13.26 -22.07
C GLN A 332 -4.28 -14.36 -21.08
N GLN A 333 -4.50 -14.03 -19.81
CA GLN A 333 -4.95 -14.99 -18.80
C GLN A 333 -6.40 -15.42 -19.04
N PHE A 334 -7.28 -14.50 -19.45
CA PHE A 334 -8.68 -14.79 -19.73
C PHE A 334 -8.88 -15.45 -21.11
N ALA A 335 -7.99 -15.24 -22.07
CA ALA A 335 -8.07 -15.81 -23.41
C ALA A 335 -7.60 -17.27 -23.49
N ILE A 336 -6.98 -17.82 -22.46
CA ILE A 336 -6.58 -19.23 -22.45
C ILE A 336 -7.82 -20.08 -22.14
N PRO A 337 -8.36 -20.86 -23.10
CA PRO A 337 -9.43 -21.81 -22.80
C PRO A 337 -8.90 -22.74 -21.69
N GLN A 338 -9.66 -22.86 -20.60
CA GLN A 338 -9.39 -23.93 -19.64
C GLN A 338 -9.48 -25.24 -20.42
N VAL A 339 -8.35 -25.81 -20.75
CA VAL A 339 -8.29 -27.18 -21.29
C VAL A 339 -8.75 -28.06 -20.13
N MET A 340 -10.04 -28.44 -20.15
CA MET A 340 -10.52 -29.49 -19.29
C MET A 340 -9.73 -30.76 -19.67
N TYR A 341 -8.83 -31.14 -18.77
CA TYR A 341 -8.27 -32.49 -18.83
C TYR A 341 -9.41 -33.48 -18.55
N PRO A 342 -9.58 -34.50 -19.37
CA PRO A 342 -10.63 -35.49 -19.21
C PRO A 342 -10.45 -36.32 -17.94
#